data_8fa68b3e4fddfe7ba27699caf687bb97
#
_entry.id   8fa68b3e4fddfe7ba27699caf687bb97
#
_cell.length_a   1.000
_cell.length_b   1.000
_cell.length_c   1.000
_cell.angle_alpha   90.00
_cell.angle_beta   90.00
_cell.angle_gamma   90.00
#
_symmetry.space_group_name_H-M   'P 1'
#
loop_
_entity.id
_entity.type
_entity.pdbx_description
1 polymer ?
#
loop_
_entity_poly.entity_id
_entity_poly.type
_entity_poly.pdbx_seq_one_letter_code
_entity_poly.pdbx_strand_id
1 'polypeptide(L)'
;PRLKPTLRPFPNIIPSQGQLYNEAITLAERGNWIKLDRFNHLTENTHLKKVLLWLKLKHSNTRHGFGSIARFLEQNPYWPERNQLIKQAELFLSSKKSPKHVIDWFSTYSPRTTDAHFKWIRALEMTNDKENLDKAVLSLWKTKILSRRQQRFLIKKYKRIITPEIIWQRLDWLLWK
;
A
#
# COMPACT_ATOMS: atom_id res chain seq x y z
N PRO A 1 -56.18 39.06 -7.59
CA PRO A 1 -54.75 38.77 -7.49
C PRO A 1 -54.55 37.53 -6.61
N ARG A 2 -54.11 36.45 -7.22
CA ARG A 2 -53.77 35.19 -6.49
C ARG A 2 -52.39 35.38 -5.90
N LEU A 3 -52.29 35.39 -4.57
CA LEU A 3 -51.04 35.34 -3.84
C LEU A 3 -50.34 34.01 -4.16
N LYS A 4 -49.09 34.06 -4.68
CA LYS A 4 -48.25 32.88 -4.83
C LYS A 4 -47.86 32.38 -3.44
N PRO A 5 -47.96 31.06 -3.18
CA PRO A 5 -47.50 30.53 -1.90
C PRO A 5 -46.01 30.74 -1.76
N THR A 6 -45.60 31.46 -0.73
CA THR A 6 -44.24 31.59 -0.33
C THR A 6 -43.76 30.21 0.15
N LEU A 7 -42.92 29.54 -0.65
CA LEU A 7 -42.20 28.33 -0.22
C LEU A 7 -41.34 28.68 1.03
N ARG A 8 -41.74 28.17 2.18
CA ARG A 8 -40.87 28.22 3.37
C ARG A 8 -39.57 27.50 3.04
N PRO A 9 -38.42 28.12 3.32
CA PRO A 9 -37.15 27.40 3.15
C PRO A 9 -37.19 26.16 4.05
N PHE A 10 -36.82 25.00 3.49
CA PHE A 10 -36.67 23.77 4.26
C PHE A 10 -35.73 24.03 5.43
N PRO A 11 -36.06 23.59 6.65
CA PRO A 11 -35.14 23.74 7.75
C PRO A 11 -33.81 23.07 7.37
N ASN A 12 -32.70 23.79 7.51
CA ASN A 12 -31.36 23.22 7.39
C ASN A 12 -31.23 22.17 8.49
N ILE A 13 -31.57 20.93 8.19
CA ILE A 13 -31.35 19.80 9.07
C ILE A 13 -29.83 19.57 9.05
N ILE A 14 -29.16 20.03 10.11
CA ILE A 14 -27.74 19.68 10.32
C ILE A 14 -27.71 18.18 10.58
N PRO A 15 -27.09 17.36 9.70
CA PRO A 15 -27.05 15.93 9.90
C PRO A 15 -26.41 15.60 11.24
N SER A 16 -26.96 14.62 11.95
CA SER A 16 -26.31 14.13 13.18
C SER A 16 -24.91 13.58 12.82
N GLN A 17 -23.98 13.61 13.77
CA GLN A 17 -22.63 13.05 13.53
C GLN A 17 -22.69 11.61 13.00
N GLY A 18 -23.60 10.78 13.48
CA GLY A 18 -23.79 9.41 12.99
C GLY A 18 -24.21 9.33 11.51
N GLN A 19 -25.10 10.24 11.07
CA GLN A 19 -25.49 10.31 9.64
C GLN A 19 -24.30 10.72 8.77
N LEU A 20 -23.47 11.66 9.24
CA LEU A 20 -22.26 12.08 8.55
C LEU A 20 -21.27 10.93 8.41
N TYR A 21 -21.07 10.12 9.46
CA TYR A 21 -20.20 8.93 9.41
C TYR A 21 -20.67 7.92 8.37
N ASN A 22 -21.99 7.57 8.40
CA ASN A 22 -22.56 6.60 7.47
C ASN A 22 -22.47 7.06 6.02
N GLU A 23 -22.73 8.35 5.76
CA GLU A 23 -22.58 8.92 4.43
C GLU A 23 -21.13 8.87 3.95
N ALA A 24 -20.16 9.23 4.78
CA ALA A 24 -18.75 9.20 4.45
C ALA A 24 -18.24 7.79 4.14
N ILE A 25 -18.64 6.80 4.93
CA ILE A 25 -18.30 5.38 4.68
C ILE A 25 -18.91 4.92 3.36
N THR A 26 -20.19 5.22 3.11
CA THR A 26 -20.89 4.87 1.86
C THR A 26 -20.21 5.49 0.64
N LEU A 27 -19.76 6.75 0.74
CA LEU A 27 -19.02 7.42 -0.33
C LEU A 27 -17.68 6.75 -0.60
N ALA A 28 -16.98 6.33 0.46
CA ALA A 28 -15.71 5.61 0.35
C ALA A 28 -15.90 4.23 -0.31
N GLU A 29 -16.92 3.46 0.10
CA GLU A 29 -17.25 2.16 -0.49
C GLU A 29 -17.60 2.26 -1.98
N ARG A 30 -18.27 3.32 -2.37
CA ARG A 30 -18.60 3.62 -3.79
C ARG A 30 -17.42 4.22 -4.57
N GLY A 31 -16.28 4.46 -3.95
CA GLY A 31 -15.11 5.08 -4.57
C GLY A 31 -15.34 6.54 -4.99
N ASN A 32 -16.28 7.24 -4.38
CA ASN A 32 -16.59 8.63 -4.72
C ASN A 32 -15.68 9.60 -3.95
N TRP A 33 -14.41 9.59 -4.31
CA TRP A 33 -13.35 10.33 -3.61
C TRP A 33 -13.52 11.85 -3.68
N ILE A 34 -14.11 12.38 -4.77
CA ILE A 34 -14.35 13.83 -4.93
C ILE A 34 -15.34 14.33 -3.87
N LYS A 35 -16.45 13.61 -3.70
CA LYS A 35 -17.42 13.96 -2.66
C LYS A 35 -16.86 13.75 -1.27
N LEU A 36 -16.09 12.69 -1.08
CA LEU A 36 -15.43 12.40 0.19
C LEU A 36 -14.43 13.49 0.59
N ASP A 37 -13.68 14.05 -0.34
CA ASP A 37 -12.75 15.15 -0.06
C ASP A 37 -13.49 16.41 0.39
N ARG A 38 -14.62 16.76 -0.26
CA ARG A 38 -15.49 17.85 0.19
C ARG A 38 -15.99 17.61 1.60
N PHE A 39 -16.40 16.39 1.90
CA PHE A 39 -16.87 15.98 3.21
C PHE A 39 -15.80 16.13 4.30
N ASN A 40 -14.56 15.81 3.96
CA ASN A 40 -13.40 15.92 4.86
C ASN A 40 -13.14 17.38 5.33
N HIS A 41 -13.55 18.37 4.53
CA HIS A 41 -13.49 19.78 4.89
C HIS A 41 -14.64 20.23 5.81
N LEU A 42 -15.76 19.50 5.81
CA LEU A 42 -16.95 19.83 6.59
C LEU A 42 -16.93 19.26 8.00
N THR A 43 -16.10 18.26 8.28
CA THR A 43 -16.00 17.66 9.60
C THR A 43 -14.79 18.19 10.36
N GLU A 44 -14.96 18.51 11.63
CA GLU A 44 -13.85 18.83 12.54
C GLU A 44 -13.32 17.59 13.28
N ASN A 45 -14.03 16.48 13.18
CA ASN A 45 -13.66 15.25 13.89
C ASN A 45 -12.37 14.64 13.31
N THR A 46 -11.29 14.73 14.06
CA THR A 46 -9.96 14.25 13.67
C THR A 46 -9.89 12.74 13.48
N HIS A 47 -10.67 11.96 14.25
CA HIS A 47 -10.73 10.51 14.11
C HIS A 47 -11.42 10.11 12.79
N LEU A 48 -12.54 10.78 12.47
CA LEU A 48 -13.22 10.56 11.18
C LEU A 48 -12.29 10.89 10.01
N LYS A 49 -11.63 12.05 10.04
CA LYS A 49 -10.63 12.42 9.01
C LYS A 49 -9.58 11.35 8.81
N LYS A 50 -9.09 10.76 9.89
CA LYS A 50 -8.09 9.70 9.86
C LYS A 50 -8.64 8.40 9.22
N VAL A 51 -9.88 8.01 9.56
CA VAL A 51 -10.57 6.86 8.95
C VAL A 51 -10.78 7.08 7.45
N LEU A 52 -11.25 8.26 7.06
CA LEU A 52 -11.48 8.60 5.65
C LEU A 52 -10.18 8.60 4.84
N LEU A 53 -9.10 9.14 5.42
CA LEU A 53 -7.77 9.07 4.80
C LEU A 53 -7.32 7.62 4.63
N TRP A 54 -7.46 6.79 5.65
CA TRP A 54 -7.13 5.37 5.59
C TRP A 54 -7.90 4.63 4.49
N LEU A 55 -9.23 4.80 4.42
CA LEU A 55 -10.06 4.23 3.37
C LEU A 55 -9.56 4.64 1.98
N LYS A 56 -9.22 5.92 1.81
CA LYS A 56 -8.70 6.46 0.57
C LYS A 56 -7.32 5.87 0.21
N LEU A 57 -6.42 5.72 1.18
CA LEU A 57 -5.08 5.15 0.97
C LEU A 57 -5.10 3.66 0.62
N LYS A 58 -6.15 2.92 0.96
CA LYS A 58 -6.32 1.51 0.59
C LYS A 58 -6.61 1.30 -0.89
N HIS A 59 -7.13 2.28 -1.57
CA HIS A 59 -7.53 2.16 -2.97
C HIS A 59 -6.41 2.58 -3.93
N SER A 60 -6.14 1.72 -4.93
CA SER A 60 -5.09 1.95 -5.93
C SER A 60 -5.39 3.11 -6.89
N ASN A 61 -6.67 3.46 -7.06
CA ASN A 61 -7.11 4.50 -7.99
C ASN A 61 -7.04 5.92 -7.42
N THR A 62 -6.59 6.07 -6.18
CA THR A 62 -6.44 7.39 -5.57
C THR A 62 -5.06 7.95 -5.90
N ARG A 63 -4.99 9.27 -6.20
CA ARG A 63 -3.74 9.97 -6.53
C ARG A 63 -2.82 10.18 -5.31
N HIS A 64 -2.80 9.24 -4.37
CA HIS A 64 -1.89 9.28 -3.24
C HIS A 64 -0.57 8.64 -3.62
N GLY A 65 0.51 9.37 -3.44
CA GLY A 65 1.83 8.83 -3.67
C GLY A 65 2.34 7.99 -2.48
N PHE A 66 3.44 7.29 -2.69
CA PHE A 66 4.19 6.55 -1.67
C PHE A 66 4.31 7.32 -0.35
N GLY A 67 4.69 8.61 -0.39
CA GLY A 67 4.94 9.42 0.82
C GLY A 67 3.73 9.59 1.73
N SER A 68 2.52 9.67 1.17
CA SER A 68 1.28 9.78 1.97
C SER A 68 1.01 8.50 2.76
N ILE A 69 1.21 7.34 2.12
CA ILE A 69 1.01 6.04 2.76
C ILE A 69 2.10 5.79 3.82
N ALA A 70 3.36 6.09 3.49
CA ALA A 70 4.48 5.94 4.41
C ALA A 70 4.27 6.76 5.69
N ARG A 71 3.91 8.05 5.54
CA ARG A 71 3.60 8.93 6.68
C ARG A 71 2.44 8.41 7.52
N PHE A 72 1.38 7.92 6.87
CA PHE A 72 0.24 7.36 7.61
C PHE A 72 0.63 6.14 8.43
N LEU A 73 1.42 5.22 7.87
CA LEU A 73 1.92 4.02 8.54
C LEU A 73 2.84 4.36 9.73
N GLU A 74 3.69 5.37 9.58
CA GLU A 74 4.59 5.86 10.62
C GLU A 74 3.81 6.49 11.79
N GLN A 75 2.85 7.36 11.48
CA GLN A 75 2.04 8.05 12.48
C GLN A 75 1.00 7.14 13.17
N ASN A 76 0.70 5.97 12.60
CA ASN A 76 -0.33 5.07 13.09
C ASN A 76 0.18 3.62 13.17
N PRO A 77 1.11 3.29 14.09
CA PRO A 77 1.76 1.98 14.17
C PRO A 77 0.81 0.82 14.46
N TYR A 78 -0.32 1.07 15.10
CA TYR A 78 -1.31 0.05 15.48
C TYR A 78 -2.58 0.07 14.62
N TRP A 79 -2.57 0.78 13.48
CA TRP A 79 -3.74 0.87 12.61
C TRP A 79 -4.07 -0.49 11.97
N PRO A 80 -5.36 -0.85 11.80
CA PRO A 80 -5.73 -2.12 11.18
C PRO A 80 -5.28 -2.20 9.71
N GLU A 81 -5.18 -3.43 9.20
CA GLU A 81 -4.88 -3.73 7.79
C GLU A 81 -3.56 -3.11 7.26
N ARG A 82 -2.57 -2.91 8.12
CA ARG A 82 -1.25 -2.36 7.74
C ARG A 82 -0.62 -3.08 6.54
N ASN A 83 -0.78 -4.40 6.47
CA ASN A 83 -0.24 -5.21 5.37
C ASN A 83 -0.80 -4.78 4.00
N GLN A 84 -2.05 -4.37 3.93
CA GLN A 84 -2.67 -3.86 2.71
C GLN A 84 -2.09 -2.47 2.34
N LEU A 85 -1.91 -1.59 3.31
CA LEU A 85 -1.28 -0.28 3.10
C LEU A 85 0.19 -0.42 2.65
N ILE A 86 0.93 -1.37 3.23
CA ILE A 86 2.31 -1.66 2.82
C ILE A 86 2.34 -2.12 1.36
N LYS A 87 1.45 -3.04 0.95
CA LYS A 87 1.34 -3.45 -0.46
C LYS A 87 1.01 -2.28 -1.39
N GLN A 88 0.12 -1.38 -0.97
CA GLN A 88 -0.18 -0.17 -1.74
C GLN A 88 1.05 0.76 -1.83
N ALA A 89 1.77 0.97 -0.73
CA ALA A 89 3.01 1.75 -0.75
C ALA A 89 4.04 1.15 -1.73
N GLU A 90 4.20 -0.18 -1.74
CA GLU A 90 5.11 -0.88 -2.67
C GLU A 90 4.76 -0.63 -4.14
N LEU A 91 3.47 -0.54 -4.50
CA LEU A 91 3.03 -0.21 -5.86
C LEU A 91 3.48 1.19 -6.27
N PHE A 92 3.36 2.16 -5.34
CA PHE A 92 3.73 3.55 -5.59
C PHE A 92 5.23 3.84 -5.36
N LEU A 93 5.98 2.89 -4.81
CA LEU A 93 7.42 3.02 -4.62
C LEU A 93 8.11 3.03 -5.98
N SER A 94 8.51 4.22 -6.42
CA SER A 94 9.17 4.40 -7.72
C SER A 94 10.57 3.79 -7.72
N SER A 95 10.92 3.08 -8.78
CA SER A 95 12.29 2.63 -9.05
C SER A 95 13.28 3.77 -9.32
N LYS A 96 12.78 5.01 -9.50
CA LYS A 96 13.58 6.23 -9.65
C LYS A 96 13.98 6.87 -8.31
N LYS A 97 13.46 6.36 -7.18
CA LYS A 97 13.90 6.80 -5.85
C LYS A 97 15.35 6.41 -5.61
N SER A 98 16.06 7.16 -4.75
CA SER A 98 17.42 6.79 -4.39
C SER A 98 17.48 5.38 -3.79
N PRO A 99 18.50 4.59 -4.09
CA PRO A 99 18.64 3.24 -3.55
C PRO A 99 18.55 3.21 -2.03
N LYS A 100 19.18 4.18 -1.35
CA LYS A 100 19.13 4.31 0.11
C LYS A 100 17.70 4.39 0.61
N HIS A 101 16.84 5.23 0.00
CA HIS A 101 15.45 5.38 0.41
C HIS A 101 14.64 4.08 0.25
N VAL A 102 14.94 3.29 -0.80
CA VAL A 102 14.32 1.98 -1.00
C VAL A 102 14.77 0.98 0.06
N ILE A 103 16.05 0.98 0.41
CA ILE A 103 16.63 0.12 1.44
C ILE A 103 16.05 0.48 2.82
N ASP A 104 16.02 1.76 3.17
CA ASP A 104 15.46 2.23 4.45
C ASP A 104 13.98 1.80 4.61
N TRP A 105 13.20 1.91 3.54
CA TRP A 105 11.83 1.42 3.54
C TRP A 105 11.74 -0.10 3.83
N PHE A 106 12.51 -0.91 3.11
CA PHE A 106 12.46 -2.37 3.25
C PHE A 106 13.17 -2.89 4.50
N SER A 107 14.00 -2.10 5.16
CA SER A 107 14.52 -2.38 6.50
C SER A 107 13.42 -2.31 7.57
N THR A 108 12.45 -1.40 7.38
CA THR A 108 11.31 -1.24 8.29
C THR A 108 10.15 -2.17 7.93
N TYR A 109 9.85 -2.30 6.65
CA TYR A 109 8.70 -3.05 6.13
C TYR A 109 9.18 -4.12 5.15
N SER A 110 9.26 -5.38 5.59
CA SER A 110 9.63 -6.49 4.69
C SER A 110 8.76 -6.51 3.43
N PRO A 111 9.33 -6.76 2.23
CA PRO A 111 8.60 -6.75 0.97
C PRO A 111 7.44 -7.75 0.95
N ARG A 112 6.26 -7.29 0.54
CA ARG A 112 5.04 -8.12 0.46
C ARG A 112 4.81 -8.68 -0.94
N THR A 113 5.25 -7.96 -1.97
CA THR A 113 5.05 -8.34 -3.37
C THR A 113 6.36 -8.79 -4.03
N THR A 114 6.23 -9.57 -5.12
CA THR A 114 7.39 -9.99 -5.92
C THR A 114 8.12 -8.78 -6.53
N ASP A 115 7.37 -7.79 -7.02
CA ASP A 115 7.93 -6.56 -7.58
C ASP A 115 8.71 -5.76 -6.53
N ALA A 116 8.19 -5.66 -5.31
CA ALA A 116 8.87 -5.02 -4.20
C ALA A 116 10.22 -5.68 -3.87
N HIS A 117 10.28 -7.02 -3.88
CA HIS A 117 11.55 -7.72 -3.70
C HIS A 117 12.55 -7.38 -4.81
N PHE A 118 12.13 -7.32 -6.07
CA PHE A 118 13.02 -6.92 -7.16
C PHE A 118 13.50 -5.48 -7.03
N LYS A 119 12.65 -4.56 -6.58
CA LYS A 119 13.06 -3.17 -6.29
C LYS A 119 14.12 -3.13 -5.18
N TRP A 120 13.92 -3.90 -4.12
CA TRP A 120 14.87 -4.00 -3.01
C TRP A 120 16.21 -4.60 -3.45
N ILE A 121 16.18 -5.75 -4.12
CA ILE A 121 17.38 -6.40 -4.68
C ILE A 121 18.17 -5.42 -5.55
N ARG A 122 17.49 -4.71 -6.45
CA ARG A 122 18.14 -3.71 -7.31
C ARG A 122 18.79 -2.58 -6.50
N ALA A 123 18.13 -2.09 -5.47
CA ALA A 123 18.69 -1.04 -4.62
C ALA A 123 19.95 -1.52 -3.88
N LEU A 124 19.95 -2.76 -3.35
CA LEU A 124 21.10 -3.38 -2.70
C LEU A 124 22.27 -3.61 -3.67
N GLU A 125 21.99 -3.99 -4.92
CA GLU A 125 23.04 -4.06 -5.96
C GLU A 125 23.68 -2.70 -6.20
N MET A 126 22.87 -1.64 -6.33
CA MET A 126 23.37 -0.28 -6.59
C MET A 126 24.22 0.27 -5.45
N THR A 127 24.00 -0.19 -4.21
CA THR A 127 24.79 0.19 -3.02
C THR A 127 25.91 -0.80 -2.71
N ASN A 128 26.04 -1.88 -3.48
CA ASN A 128 27.02 -2.95 -3.27
C ASN A 128 26.92 -3.62 -1.87
N ASP A 129 25.72 -3.65 -1.29
CA ASP A 129 25.42 -4.30 -0.01
C ASP A 129 25.21 -5.82 -0.23
N LYS A 130 26.34 -6.56 -0.27
CA LYS A 130 26.32 -7.99 -0.61
C LYS A 130 25.59 -8.84 0.41
N GLU A 131 25.74 -8.55 1.70
CA GLU A 131 25.13 -9.35 2.78
C GLU A 131 23.60 -9.29 2.72
N ASN A 132 23.05 -8.09 2.63
CA ASN A 132 21.61 -7.91 2.55
C ASN A 132 21.05 -8.33 1.17
N LEU A 133 21.86 -8.25 0.10
CA LEU A 133 21.50 -8.76 -1.21
C LEU A 133 21.28 -10.27 -1.17
N ASP A 134 22.19 -11.03 -0.57
CA ASP A 134 22.08 -12.49 -0.44
C ASP A 134 20.79 -12.86 0.32
N LYS A 135 20.51 -12.18 1.44
CA LYS A 135 19.29 -12.35 2.23
C LYS A 135 18.01 -12.02 1.40
N ALA A 136 18.03 -10.92 0.66
CA ALA A 136 16.89 -10.49 -0.16
C ALA A 136 16.59 -11.47 -1.31
N VAL A 137 17.61 -11.97 -1.99
CA VAL A 137 17.48 -12.98 -3.07
C VAL A 137 16.91 -14.28 -2.50
N LEU A 138 17.42 -14.77 -1.39
CA LEU A 138 16.93 -15.98 -0.72
C LEU A 138 15.48 -15.80 -0.23
N SER A 139 15.15 -14.65 0.34
CA SER A 139 13.79 -14.33 0.77
C SER A 139 12.81 -14.38 -0.41
N LEU A 140 13.14 -13.72 -1.53
CA LEU A 140 12.35 -13.75 -2.75
C LEU A 140 12.16 -15.19 -3.25
N TRP A 141 13.25 -15.95 -3.34
CA TRP A 141 13.24 -17.32 -3.84
C TRP A 141 12.38 -18.24 -2.99
N LYS A 142 12.48 -18.15 -1.66
CA LYS A 142 11.78 -19.06 -0.73
C LYS A 142 10.32 -18.70 -0.48
N THR A 143 9.93 -17.42 -0.60
CA THR A 143 8.62 -16.96 -0.12
C THR A 143 7.62 -16.60 -1.23
N LYS A 144 8.09 -16.39 -2.48
CA LYS A 144 7.23 -15.90 -3.56
C LYS A 144 7.04 -16.91 -4.68
N ILE A 145 5.82 -16.92 -5.23
CA ILE A 145 5.55 -17.65 -6.47
C ILE A 145 6.16 -16.84 -7.61
N LEU A 146 7.06 -17.45 -8.37
CA LEU A 146 7.83 -16.83 -9.44
C LEU A 146 7.45 -17.45 -10.78
N SER A 147 7.33 -16.64 -11.82
CA SER A 147 7.19 -17.12 -13.19
C SER A 147 8.46 -17.86 -13.64
N ARG A 148 8.34 -18.72 -14.66
CA ARG A 148 9.50 -19.43 -15.25
C ARG A 148 10.61 -18.47 -15.72
N ARG A 149 10.24 -17.30 -16.24
CA ARG A 149 11.18 -16.27 -16.67
C ARG A 149 11.94 -15.68 -15.46
N GLN A 150 11.24 -15.37 -14.39
CA GLN A 150 11.85 -14.83 -13.17
C GLN A 150 12.77 -15.86 -12.50
N GLN A 151 12.37 -17.12 -12.44
CA GLN A 151 13.21 -18.20 -11.90
C GLN A 151 14.52 -18.34 -12.68
N ARG A 152 14.43 -18.45 -14.03
CA ARG A 152 15.62 -18.53 -14.89
C ARG A 152 16.54 -17.33 -14.74
N PHE A 153 15.98 -16.13 -14.67
CA PHE A 153 16.74 -14.91 -14.42
C PHE A 153 17.51 -14.96 -13.10
N LEU A 154 16.83 -15.32 -12.00
CA LEU A 154 17.45 -15.39 -10.67
C LEU A 154 18.54 -16.45 -10.60
N ILE A 155 18.29 -17.68 -11.12
CA ILE A 155 19.28 -18.75 -11.15
C ILE A 155 20.52 -18.31 -11.95
N LYS A 156 20.33 -17.71 -13.12
CA LYS A 156 21.45 -17.25 -13.97
C LYS A 156 22.27 -16.15 -13.30
N LYS A 157 21.59 -15.16 -12.72
CA LYS A 157 22.25 -13.97 -12.15
C LYS A 157 22.87 -14.24 -10.78
N TYR A 158 22.20 -15.03 -9.95
CA TYR A 158 22.59 -15.27 -8.55
C TYR A 158 22.96 -16.73 -8.29
N LYS A 159 23.63 -17.37 -9.25
CA LYS A 159 24.05 -18.80 -9.19
C LYS A 159 24.88 -19.14 -7.95
N ARG A 160 25.59 -18.15 -7.37
CA ARG A 160 26.35 -18.32 -6.12
C ARG A 160 25.44 -18.46 -4.90
N ILE A 161 24.24 -17.83 -4.95
CA ILE A 161 23.28 -17.78 -3.84
C ILE A 161 22.25 -18.90 -4.01
N ILE A 162 21.74 -19.07 -5.24
CA ILE A 162 20.73 -20.08 -5.58
C ILE A 162 21.44 -21.32 -6.08
N THR A 163 21.92 -22.13 -5.12
CA THR A 163 22.58 -23.39 -5.38
C THR A 163 21.58 -24.50 -5.75
N PRO A 164 22.03 -25.66 -6.28
CA PRO A 164 21.14 -26.80 -6.55
C PRO A 164 20.33 -27.22 -5.32
N GLU A 165 20.93 -27.20 -4.13
CA GLU A 165 20.26 -27.56 -2.86
C GLU A 165 19.10 -26.60 -2.56
N ILE A 166 19.30 -25.30 -2.78
CA ILE A 166 18.25 -24.28 -2.60
C ILE A 166 17.13 -24.44 -3.62
N ILE A 167 17.46 -24.90 -4.83
CA ILE A 167 16.45 -25.21 -5.86
C ILE A 167 15.61 -26.41 -5.41
N TRP A 168 16.21 -27.47 -4.89
CA TRP A 168 15.52 -28.64 -4.35
C TRP A 168 14.62 -28.28 -3.16
N GLN A 169 15.11 -27.52 -2.19
CA GLN A 169 14.29 -27.03 -1.07
C GLN A 169 13.04 -26.26 -1.52
N ARG A 170 13.14 -25.53 -2.62
CA ARG A 170 11.98 -24.83 -3.19
C ARG A 170 10.98 -25.78 -3.82
N LEU A 171 11.42 -26.85 -4.48
CA LEU A 171 10.54 -27.86 -5.05
C LEU A 171 9.71 -28.52 -3.95
N ASP A 172 10.34 -28.93 -2.85
CA ASP A 172 9.65 -29.47 -1.68
C ASP A 172 8.59 -28.50 -1.16
N TRP A 173 8.96 -27.23 -0.98
CA TRP A 173 8.00 -26.22 -0.52
C TRP A 173 6.80 -26.03 -1.45
N LEU A 174 7.00 -26.15 -2.78
CA LEU A 174 5.93 -26.02 -3.76
C LEU A 174 5.01 -27.26 -3.80
N LEU A 175 5.52 -28.43 -3.48
CA LEU A 175 4.75 -29.68 -3.45
C LEU A 175 3.83 -29.79 -2.23
N TRP A 176 4.19 -29.14 -1.11
CA TRP A 176 3.45 -29.20 0.15
C TRP A 176 2.59 -27.95 0.44
N LYS A 177 2.36 -27.09 -0.54
CA LYS A 177 1.54 -25.88 -0.42
C LYS A 177 0.19 -26.04 -1.11
#